data_25fc4a18e94d6df4a43c8527fc32ab5f
#
_entry.id   25fc4a18e94d6df4a43c8527fc32ab5f
#
_cell.length_a   1.000
_cell.length_b   1.000
_cell.length_c   1.000
_cell.angle_alpha   90.00
_cell.angle_beta   90.00
_cell.angle_gamma   90.00
#
_symmetry.space_group_name_H-M   'P 1'
#
loop_
_entity.id
_entity.type
_entity.pdbx_description
1 polymer ?
#
loop_
_entity_poly.entity_id
_entity_poly.type
_entity_poly.pdbx_seq_one_letter_code
_entity_poly.pdbx_strand_id
1 'polypeptide(L)'
;MIEIVDNYFPDWLVESVSKELELMPVTYTNSSHKDFENTKFFGNTLMKDDMFTGQYWWFIDYFNRCIYNDVCRSYNISHCARVLLNAQLPNMNGSDHIDADDENHLSVIYMGHGNSGDTVFESKRVPFKLGRMVIFNSHLVHRGEAPTEGYRVSLGAV
;
A
#
# COMPACT_ATOMS: atom_id res chain seq x y z
N MET A 1 0.76 11.47 -12.45
CA MET A 1 0.74 12.30 -11.22
C MET A 1 1.29 11.44 -10.08
N ILE A 2 2.13 12.02 -9.19
CA ILE A 2 2.58 11.39 -7.94
C ILE A 2 2.51 12.46 -6.85
N GLU A 3 1.64 12.27 -5.89
CA GLU A 3 1.46 13.15 -4.73
C GLU A 3 1.94 12.44 -3.47
N ILE A 4 2.62 13.17 -2.59
CA ILE A 4 3.12 12.67 -1.30
C ILE A 4 2.40 13.44 -0.19
N VAL A 5 1.73 12.70 0.69
CA VAL A 5 1.01 13.28 1.83
C VAL A 5 1.66 12.79 3.12
N ASP A 6 2.27 13.72 3.84
CA ASP A 6 2.85 13.48 5.16
C ASP A 6 1.93 14.03 6.26
N ASN A 7 1.98 13.40 7.43
CA ASN A 7 1.27 13.84 8.63
C ASN A 7 -0.26 13.96 8.44
N TYR A 8 -0.84 13.12 7.59
CA TYR A 8 -2.28 13.04 7.39
C TYR A 8 -3.00 12.57 8.67
N PHE A 9 -2.49 11.50 9.26
CA PHE A 9 -2.95 11.03 10.55
C PHE A 9 -2.09 11.60 11.69
N PRO A 10 -2.67 11.85 12.88
CA PRO A 10 -1.88 12.24 14.06
C PRO A 10 -0.97 11.08 14.51
N ASP A 11 0.17 11.42 15.11
CA ASP A 11 1.23 10.47 15.47
C ASP A 11 0.73 9.28 16.30
N TRP A 12 -0.14 9.52 17.29
CA TRP A 12 -0.69 8.45 18.13
C TRP A 12 -1.49 7.42 17.33
N LEU A 13 -2.17 7.85 16.26
CA LEU A 13 -2.91 6.94 15.38
C LEU A 13 -1.97 6.17 14.46
N VAL A 14 -0.95 6.84 13.91
CA VAL A 14 0.09 6.22 13.09
C VAL A 14 0.79 5.10 13.87
N GLU A 15 1.16 5.36 15.13
CA GLU A 15 1.78 4.36 16.00
C GLU A 15 0.84 3.18 16.31
N SER A 16 -0.44 3.46 16.58
CA SER A 16 -1.45 2.42 16.83
C SER A 16 -1.68 1.55 15.61
N VAL A 17 -1.84 2.17 14.43
CA VAL A 17 -1.98 1.47 13.14
C VAL A 17 -0.75 0.62 12.84
N SER A 18 0.45 1.14 13.09
CA SER A 18 1.70 0.40 12.89
C SER A 18 1.75 -0.89 13.70
N LYS A 19 1.33 -0.85 14.97
CA LYS A 19 1.25 -2.04 15.84
C LYS A 19 0.23 -3.06 15.35
N GLU A 20 -0.93 -2.61 14.88
CA GLU A 20 -1.95 -3.50 14.31
C GLU A 20 -1.46 -4.17 13.02
N LEU A 21 -0.82 -3.41 12.14
CA LEU A 21 -0.27 -3.94 10.89
C LEU A 21 0.87 -4.94 11.12
N GLU A 22 1.67 -4.75 12.18
CA GLU A 22 2.71 -5.67 12.60
C GLU A 22 2.15 -7.05 12.95
N LEU A 23 0.97 -7.11 13.52
CA LEU A 23 0.33 -8.33 14.01
C LEU A 23 -0.61 -8.98 12.97
N MET A 24 -0.88 -8.32 11.84
CA MET A 24 -1.78 -8.87 10.83
C MET A 24 -1.18 -10.12 10.16
N PRO A 25 -1.98 -11.20 10.00
CA PRO A 25 -1.53 -12.39 9.33
C PRO A 25 -1.22 -12.11 7.85
N VAL A 26 -0.11 -12.65 7.38
CA VAL A 26 0.35 -12.55 6.00
C VAL A 26 0.70 -13.93 5.44
N THR A 27 0.50 -14.12 4.15
CA THR A 27 0.86 -15.36 3.44
C THR A 27 2.00 -15.11 2.45
N TYR A 28 2.93 -16.05 2.36
CA TYR A 28 4.03 -16.00 1.40
C TYR A 28 3.59 -16.60 0.06
N THR A 29 2.76 -15.87 -0.66
CA THR A 29 2.26 -16.32 -1.99
C THR A 29 1.96 -15.15 -2.92
N ASN A 30 2.00 -13.93 -2.41
CA ASN A 30 1.65 -12.78 -3.20
C ASN A 30 2.73 -12.51 -4.23
N SER A 31 2.36 -12.59 -5.50
CA SER A 31 3.22 -12.23 -6.63
C SER A 31 2.50 -11.12 -7.39
N SER A 32 3.14 -10.00 -7.56
CA SER A 32 2.59 -8.88 -8.34
C SER A 32 2.39 -9.23 -9.81
N HIS A 33 3.06 -10.28 -10.31
CA HIS A 33 2.89 -10.77 -11.68
C HIS A 33 3.04 -12.28 -11.74
N LYS A 34 2.20 -12.97 -12.55
CA LYS A 34 2.22 -14.44 -12.72
C LYS A 34 3.55 -14.95 -13.29
N ASP A 35 4.29 -14.11 -13.99
CA ASP A 35 5.54 -14.47 -14.69
C ASP A 35 6.80 -14.26 -13.83
N PHE A 36 6.67 -13.75 -12.59
CA PHE A 36 7.80 -13.45 -11.71
C PHE A 36 7.80 -14.37 -10.48
N GLU A 37 8.12 -15.64 -10.66
CA GLU A 37 8.22 -16.61 -9.55
C GLU A 37 9.25 -16.21 -8.46
N ASN A 38 10.20 -15.35 -8.80
CA ASN A 38 11.29 -14.95 -7.91
C ASN A 38 11.01 -13.68 -7.09
N THR A 39 9.86 -13.04 -7.26
CA THR A 39 9.50 -11.79 -6.55
C THR A 39 8.37 -11.99 -5.55
N LYS A 40 8.36 -13.13 -4.89
CA LYS A 40 7.37 -13.41 -3.84
C LYS A 40 7.67 -12.56 -2.61
N PHE A 41 6.62 -11.97 -2.06
CA PHE A 41 6.64 -11.27 -0.79
C PHE A 41 5.45 -11.72 0.05
N PHE A 42 5.38 -11.29 1.29
CA PHE A 42 4.24 -11.60 2.14
C PHE A 42 3.10 -10.63 1.83
N GLY A 43 1.87 -11.13 1.79
CA GLY A 43 0.72 -10.27 1.56
C GLY A 43 -0.59 -10.88 1.98
N ASN A 44 -1.61 -10.04 1.98
CA ASN A 44 -3.00 -10.44 2.20
C ASN A 44 -3.92 -9.47 1.48
N THR A 45 -4.95 -10.00 0.83
CA THR A 45 -6.03 -9.18 0.28
C THR A 45 -7.01 -8.88 1.42
N LEU A 46 -7.16 -7.63 1.78
CA LEU A 46 -8.03 -7.19 2.88
C LEU A 46 -9.41 -6.77 2.38
N MET A 47 -9.49 -6.27 1.15
CA MET A 47 -10.74 -5.93 0.48
C MET A 47 -10.60 -6.16 -1.03
N LYS A 48 -11.67 -6.61 -1.67
CA LYS A 48 -11.79 -6.76 -3.10
C LYS A 48 -13.24 -6.51 -3.54
N ASP A 49 -13.42 -5.69 -4.57
CA ASP A 49 -14.72 -5.34 -5.16
C ASP A 49 -15.73 -4.88 -4.08
N ASP A 50 -15.32 -3.92 -3.24
CA ASP A 50 -16.05 -3.38 -2.08
C ASP A 50 -16.42 -4.42 -1.00
N MET A 51 -15.88 -5.65 -1.06
CA MET A 51 -16.11 -6.70 -0.06
C MET A 51 -14.87 -6.96 0.79
N PHE A 52 -15.06 -6.94 2.11
CA PHE A 52 -14.00 -7.31 3.05
C PHE A 52 -13.74 -8.82 3.04
N THR A 53 -12.47 -9.19 3.03
CA THR A 53 -12.04 -10.59 2.91
C THR A 53 -11.58 -11.21 4.24
N GLY A 54 -11.65 -10.50 5.37
CA GLY A 54 -11.10 -10.99 6.63
C GLY A 54 -11.62 -10.30 7.89
N GLN A 55 -10.93 -10.59 9.01
CA GLN A 55 -11.33 -10.17 10.35
C GLN A 55 -11.11 -8.67 10.64
N TYR A 56 -10.30 -7.98 9.82
CA TYR A 56 -9.91 -6.59 10.05
C TYR A 56 -10.78 -5.57 9.28
N TRP A 57 -12.02 -5.96 8.94
CA TRP A 57 -12.93 -5.13 8.16
C TRP A 57 -13.15 -3.74 8.76
N TRP A 58 -13.25 -3.63 10.08
CA TRP A 58 -13.45 -2.35 10.78
C TRP A 58 -12.29 -1.38 10.58
N PHE A 59 -11.05 -1.89 10.61
CA PHE A 59 -9.86 -1.09 10.38
C PHE A 59 -9.78 -0.63 8.92
N ILE A 60 -10.05 -1.55 7.99
CA ILE A 60 -10.02 -1.24 6.56
C ILE A 60 -11.17 -0.31 6.18
N ASP A 61 -12.36 -0.48 6.72
CA ASP A 61 -13.47 0.46 6.53
C ASP A 61 -13.09 1.86 7.04
N TYR A 62 -12.52 1.96 8.22
CA TYR A 62 -12.05 3.23 8.77
C TYR A 62 -10.98 3.87 7.88
N PHE A 63 -9.96 3.11 7.50
CA PHE A 63 -8.87 3.56 6.63
C PHE A 63 -9.41 4.05 5.28
N ASN A 64 -10.28 3.27 4.64
CA ASN A 64 -10.91 3.65 3.38
C ASN A 64 -11.74 4.91 3.52
N ARG A 65 -12.57 5.04 4.56
CA ARG A 65 -13.38 6.26 4.78
C ARG A 65 -12.52 7.51 4.93
N CYS A 66 -11.40 7.41 5.64
CA CYS A 66 -10.46 8.53 5.75
C CYS A 66 -9.87 8.89 4.39
N ILE A 67 -9.40 7.91 3.62
CA ILE A 67 -8.87 8.12 2.27
C ILE A 67 -9.97 8.67 1.35
N TYR A 68 -11.16 8.06 1.34
CA TYR A 68 -12.28 8.51 0.52
C TYR A 68 -12.71 9.95 0.82
N ASN A 69 -12.76 10.34 2.09
CA ASN A 69 -13.16 11.70 2.45
C ASN A 69 -12.23 12.76 1.88
N ASP A 70 -10.95 12.51 1.79
CA ASP A 70 -9.98 13.50 1.32
C ASP A 70 -9.56 13.27 -0.14
N VAL A 71 -9.24 12.04 -0.52
CA VAL A 71 -8.85 11.72 -1.90
C VAL A 71 -10.05 11.80 -2.83
N CYS A 72 -11.23 11.32 -2.44
CA CYS A 72 -12.44 11.43 -3.27
C CYS A 72 -12.86 12.85 -3.55
N ARG A 73 -12.74 13.75 -2.58
CA ARG A 73 -13.04 15.17 -2.80
C ARG A 73 -12.12 15.81 -3.83
N SER A 74 -10.87 15.36 -3.86
CA SER A 74 -9.86 15.91 -4.77
C SER A 74 -9.92 15.28 -6.16
N TYR A 75 -10.29 14.00 -6.28
CA TYR A 75 -10.16 13.21 -7.51
C TYR A 75 -11.45 12.58 -8.03
N ASN A 76 -12.59 12.81 -7.38
CA ASN A 76 -13.89 12.25 -7.79
C ASN A 76 -13.92 10.72 -7.91
N ILE A 77 -13.38 10.03 -6.90
CA ILE A 77 -13.33 8.56 -6.84
C ILE A 77 -14.72 8.01 -6.50
N SER A 78 -15.16 6.95 -7.17
CA SER A 78 -16.48 6.34 -7.00
C SER A 78 -16.47 5.11 -6.10
N HIS A 79 -15.42 4.29 -6.10
CA HIS A 79 -15.31 3.07 -5.30
C HIS A 79 -13.84 2.65 -5.13
N CYS A 80 -13.58 1.70 -4.23
CA CYS A 80 -12.28 1.10 -4.03
C CYS A 80 -12.31 -0.34 -4.54
N ALA A 81 -11.54 -0.65 -5.55
CA ALA A 81 -11.52 -1.97 -6.16
C ALA A 81 -10.83 -3.02 -5.27
N ARG A 82 -9.77 -2.62 -4.57
CA ARG A 82 -9.05 -3.53 -3.66
C ARG A 82 -8.25 -2.79 -2.61
N VAL A 83 -7.99 -3.48 -1.49
CA VAL A 83 -6.97 -3.11 -0.51
C VAL A 83 -6.08 -4.33 -0.26
N LEU A 84 -4.78 -4.15 -0.45
CA LEU A 84 -3.75 -5.16 -0.20
C LEU A 84 -2.87 -4.75 0.97
N LEU A 85 -2.56 -5.71 1.83
CA LEU A 85 -1.45 -5.61 2.77
C LEU A 85 -0.24 -6.28 2.12
N ASN A 86 0.87 -5.57 2.06
CA ASN A 86 2.15 -6.05 1.54
C ASN A 86 3.20 -5.96 2.64
N ALA A 87 3.91 -7.06 2.88
CA ALA A 87 5.00 -7.12 3.85
C ALA A 87 6.27 -7.69 3.21
N GLN A 88 7.40 -7.05 3.45
CA GLN A 88 8.69 -7.38 2.86
C GLN A 88 9.76 -7.48 3.94
N LEU A 89 10.58 -8.53 3.86
CA LEU A 89 11.82 -8.67 4.61
C LEU A 89 13.00 -8.15 3.77
N PRO A 90 14.20 -7.97 4.36
CA PRO A 90 15.41 -7.67 3.59
C PRO A 90 15.61 -8.61 2.41
N ASN A 91 16.02 -8.07 1.28
CA ASN A 91 16.22 -8.75 -0.01
C ASN A 91 14.92 -9.20 -0.74
N MET A 92 13.74 -8.83 -0.26
CA MET A 92 12.46 -9.11 -0.93
C MET A 92 11.99 -7.89 -1.73
N ASN A 93 12.78 -7.43 -2.70
CA ASN A 93 12.36 -6.33 -3.57
C ASN A 93 11.16 -6.75 -4.42
N GLY A 94 10.17 -5.88 -4.54
CA GLY A 94 9.11 -6.02 -5.52
C GLY A 94 9.63 -5.89 -6.95
N SER A 95 8.91 -6.47 -7.91
CA SER A 95 9.14 -6.22 -9.34
C SER A 95 8.44 -4.94 -9.79
N ASP A 96 8.94 -4.34 -10.86
CA ASP A 96 8.26 -3.25 -11.53
C ASP A 96 6.90 -3.74 -12.06
N HIS A 97 5.83 -3.02 -11.75
CA HIS A 97 4.47 -3.34 -12.14
C HIS A 97 3.60 -2.08 -12.21
N ILE A 98 2.43 -2.24 -12.78
CA ILE A 98 1.32 -1.28 -12.72
C ILE A 98 0.18 -1.90 -11.93
N ASP A 99 -0.63 -1.08 -11.27
CA ASP A 99 -1.77 -1.57 -10.49
C ASP A 99 -3.05 -1.73 -11.30
N ALA A 100 -3.24 -0.91 -12.33
CA ALA A 100 -4.32 -0.99 -13.29
C ALA A 100 -3.89 -0.46 -14.66
N ASP A 101 -4.46 -1.03 -15.74
CA ASP A 101 -4.08 -0.72 -17.12
C ASP A 101 -4.66 0.60 -17.65
N ASP A 102 -5.67 1.15 -17.00
CA ASP A 102 -6.34 2.36 -17.47
C ASP A 102 -6.04 3.60 -16.62
N GLU A 103 -6.28 4.78 -17.23
CA GLU A 103 -5.97 6.07 -16.63
C GLU A 103 -6.99 6.52 -15.57
N ASN A 104 -8.11 5.79 -15.40
CA ASN A 104 -9.20 6.18 -14.51
C ASN A 104 -9.02 5.65 -13.08
N HIS A 105 -7.93 4.89 -12.83
CA HIS A 105 -7.63 4.37 -11.50
C HIS A 105 -6.53 5.16 -10.81
N LEU A 106 -6.71 5.36 -9.51
CA LEU A 106 -5.68 5.87 -8.61
C LEU A 106 -5.23 4.77 -7.67
N SER A 107 -3.94 4.77 -7.38
CA SER A 107 -3.35 3.95 -6.31
C SER A 107 -2.97 4.82 -5.14
N VAL A 108 -3.21 4.31 -3.94
CA VAL A 108 -2.76 4.90 -2.69
C VAL A 108 -1.90 3.88 -1.95
N ILE A 109 -0.64 4.21 -1.68
CA ILE A 109 0.23 3.42 -0.82
C ILE A 109 0.36 4.13 0.52
N TYR A 110 -0.03 3.47 1.60
CA TYR A 110 0.21 3.90 2.97
C TYR A 110 1.39 3.13 3.56
N MET A 111 2.41 3.83 4.03
CA MET A 111 3.61 3.26 4.67
C MET A 111 3.30 3.00 6.15
N GLY A 112 2.86 1.77 6.46
CA GLY A 112 2.19 1.46 7.71
C GLY A 112 3.08 0.96 8.83
N HIS A 113 4.16 0.24 8.52
CA HIS A 113 5.11 -0.27 9.52
C HIS A 113 6.51 -0.44 8.90
N GLY A 114 7.55 -0.18 9.70
CA GLY A 114 8.95 -0.32 9.30
C GLY A 114 9.75 0.97 9.45
N ASN A 115 10.97 0.95 8.93
CA ASN A 115 11.92 2.07 9.02
C ASN A 115 12.62 2.39 7.69
N SER A 116 12.45 1.55 6.68
CA SER A 116 13.09 1.67 5.36
C SER A 116 12.32 0.91 4.29
N GLY A 117 12.79 0.96 3.06
CA GLY A 117 12.15 0.36 1.88
C GLY A 117 11.30 1.37 1.11
N ASP A 118 11.91 1.96 0.08
CA ASP A 118 11.30 3.04 -0.69
C ASP A 118 10.22 2.54 -1.66
N THR A 119 9.34 3.44 -2.08
CA THR A 119 8.53 3.23 -3.28
C THR A 119 9.20 3.91 -4.46
N VAL A 120 9.53 3.14 -5.49
CA VAL A 120 10.30 3.59 -6.65
C VAL A 120 9.43 3.63 -7.88
N PHE A 121 9.41 4.76 -8.54
CA PHE A 121 8.83 5.00 -9.86
C PHE A 121 9.97 5.25 -10.86
N GLU A 122 9.72 5.14 -12.16
CA GLU A 122 10.72 5.48 -13.18
C GLU A 122 11.29 6.89 -13.01
N SER A 123 10.43 7.86 -12.69
CA SER A 123 10.77 9.28 -12.59
C SER A 123 11.13 9.76 -11.19
N LYS A 124 10.84 8.96 -10.15
CA LYS A 124 10.93 9.43 -8.77
C LYS A 124 11.10 8.27 -7.78
N ARG A 125 11.91 8.51 -6.77
CA ARG A 125 12.01 7.68 -5.57
C ARG A 125 11.33 8.37 -4.41
N VAL A 126 10.44 7.66 -3.72
CA VAL A 126 9.74 8.15 -2.52
C VAL A 126 10.28 7.39 -1.31
N PRO A 127 11.10 8.03 -0.46
CA PRO A 127 11.66 7.40 0.72
C PRO A 127 10.56 6.94 1.69
N PHE A 128 10.83 5.81 2.34
CA PHE A 128 9.95 5.34 3.42
C PHE A 128 9.88 6.38 4.54
N LYS A 129 8.66 6.66 4.99
CA LYS A 129 8.37 7.42 6.21
C LYS A 129 7.09 6.87 6.81
N LEU A 130 7.15 6.41 8.05
CA LEU A 130 5.97 5.88 8.75
C LEU A 130 4.81 6.87 8.71
N GLY A 131 3.61 6.41 8.34
CA GLY A 131 2.41 7.24 8.20
C GLY A 131 2.32 8.04 6.89
N ARG A 132 3.31 7.96 6.00
CA ARG A 132 3.27 8.61 4.68
C ARG A 132 2.28 7.91 3.76
N MET A 133 1.50 8.70 3.01
CA MET A 133 0.74 8.23 1.86
C MET A 133 1.36 8.70 0.56
N VAL A 134 1.30 7.86 -0.46
CA VAL A 134 1.67 8.18 -1.84
C VAL A 134 0.47 7.92 -2.72
N ILE A 135 -0.04 8.95 -3.38
CA ILE A 135 -1.20 8.88 -4.28
C ILE A 135 -0.69 9.05 -5.71
N PHE A 136 -1.05 8.13 -6.60
CA PHE A 136 -0.55 8.17 -7.98
C PHE A 136 -1.50 7.49 -8.96
N ASN A 137 -1.34 7.79 -10.24
CA ASN A 137 -2.08 7.10 -11.30
C ASN A 137 -1.65 5.64 -11.35
N SER A 138 -2.60 4.71 -11.29
CA SER A 138 -2.36 3.26 -11.17
C SER A 138 -1.59 2.64 -12.34
N HIS A 139 -1.58 3.30 -13.51
CA HIS A 139 -0.80 2.87 -14.69
C HIS A 139 0.69 3.27 -14.64
N LEU A 140 1.15 3.98 -13.60
CA LEU A 140 2.56 4.29 -13.44
C LEU A 140 3.33 3.06 -12.97
N VAL A 141 4.39 2.74 -13.71
CA VAL A 141 5.31 1.67 -13.35
C VAL A 141 6.00 2.01 -12.03
N HIS A 142 5.89 1.10 -11.08
CA HIS A 142 6.47 1.27 -9.75
C HIS A 142 6.79 -0.07 -9.09
N ARG A 143 7.57 0.01 -8.00
CA ARG A 143 7.84 -1.12 -7.10
C ARG A 143 8.05 -0.66 -5.66
N GLY A 144 7.82 -1.57 -4.72
CA GLY A 144 8.27 -1.42 -3.33
C GLY A 144 9.66 -2.06 -3.17
N GLU A 145 10.64 -1.33 -2.68
CA GLU A 145 11.93 -1.90 -2.28
C GLU A 145 11.84 -2.53 -0.89
N ALA A 146 12.63 -3.57 -0.69
CA ALA A 146 12.77 -4.23 0.60
C ALA A 146 13.42 -3.30 1.63
N PRO A 147 13.10 -3.47 2.92
CA PRO A 147 13.80 -2.75 3.97
C PRO A 147 15.26 -3.24 4.09
N THR A 148 16.13 -2.41 4.65
CA THR A 148 17.52 -2.79 4.93
C THR A 148 17.63 -3.71 6.13
N GLU A 149 16.72 -3.57 7.09
CA GLU A 149 16.61 -4.39 8.31
C GLU A 149 15.15 -4.45 8.78
N GLY A 150 14.84 -5.41 9.64
CA GLY A 150 13.48 -5.61 10.13
C GLY A 150 12.52 -6.03 9.03
N TYR A 151 11.33 -5.46 8.99
CA TYR A 151 10.38 -5.65 7.90
C TYR A 151 9.57 -4.38 7.62
N ARG A 152 9.06 -4.30 6.41
CA ARG A 152 8.23 -3.20 5.91
C ARG A 152 6.83 -3.72 5.67
N VAL A 153 5.82 -2.98 6.15
CA VAL A 153 4.43 -3.23 5.82
C VAL A 153 3.82 -1.99 5.20
N SER A 154 3.12 -2.18 4.10
CA SER A 154 2.33 -1.14 3.44
C SER A 154 0.92 -1.62 3.14
N LEU A 155 -0.04 -0.69 3.14
CA LEU A 155 -1.37 -0.90 2.57
C LEU A 155 -1.40 -0.25 1.20
N GLY A 156 -1.83 -1.01 0.19
CA GLY A 156 -2.06 -0.51 -1.15
C GLY A 156 -3.56 -0.56 -1.47
N ALA A 157 -4.16 0.58 -1.81
CA ALA A 157 -5.55 0.68 -2.26
C ALA A 157 -5.59 1.13 -3.73
N VAL A 158 -6.54 0.59 -4.49
CA VAL A 158 -6.80 0.94 -5.90
C VAL A 158 -8.28 1.19 -6.09
#